data_aed7999f79ef38b4e3d8bd3f69e3780c
#
_entry.id   aed7999f79ef38b4e3d8bd3f69e3780c
#
_cell.length_a   1.000
_cell.length_b   1.000
_cell.length_c   1.000
_cell.angle_alpha   90.00
_cell.angle_beta   90.00
_cell.angle_gamma   90.00
#
_symmetry.space_group_name_H-M   'P 1'
#
loop_
_entity.id
_entity.type
_entity.pdbx_description
1 polymer ?
#
loop_
_entity_poly.entity_id
_entity_poly.type
_entity_poly.pdbx_seq_one_letter_code
_entity_poly.pdbx_strand_id
1 'polypeptide(L)'
;MKATRRGFVGTIALGTAAGVLAGTSLINKGAKAQTRANTKSGIYDNGIIQLNQNESARGPGPKTMGALHAHINKRVGRGYSPDHVNELRQGIADNYGVTTDNVQLATGSTPLLQGSVRAFCSADKALVTPMPTYSTSLGTARQIGAKTIEQDLDSSLAVDLNALAGAAEGAGLLYLCNPNNPTGTAHGPQAVEQFVRRVMRENPATMIHIDEAYINYAQNGAMETAIPLAMEFENVFITRSFSKA
;
A
#
# COMPACT_ATOMS: atom_id res chain seq x y z
N MET A 1 16.24 -8.53 -43.98
CA MET A 1 15.14 -9.54 -43.99
C MET A 1 13.97 -8.97 -43.26
N LYS A 2 12.84 -8.78 -43.93
CA LYS A 2 11.60 -8.34 -43.26
C LYS A 2 10.93 -9.58 -42.59
N ALA A 3 10.85 -9.57 -41.27
CA ALA A 3 10.14 -10.65 -40.54
C ALA A 3 8.66 -10.64 -40.91
N THR A 4 8.12 -11.75 -41.39
CA THR A 4 6.70 -11.89 -41.67
C THR A 4 5.94 -12.27 -40.39
N ARG A 5 4.65 -11.89 -40.30
CA ARG A 5 3.76 -12.25 -39.16
C ARG A 5 3.77 -13.74 -38.83
N ARG A 6 3.87 -14.62 -39.84
CA ARG A 6 3.97 -16.06 -39.65
C ARG A 6 5.28 -16.49 -39.00
N GLY A 7 6.42 -15.86 -39.32
CA GLY A 7 7.71 -16.13 -38.67
C GLY A 7 7.73 -15.74 -37.20
N PHE A 8 7.09 -14.61 -36.85
CA PHE A 8 6.98 -14.13 -35.47
C PHE A 8 6.15 -15.08 -34.59
N VAL A 9 4.98 -15.55 -35.09
CA VAL A 9 4.13 -16.49 -34.34
C VAL A 9 4.82 -17.86 -34.19
N GLY A 10 5.55 -18.33 -35.22
CA GLY A 10 6.32 -19.58 -35.13
C GLY A 10 7.45 -19.51 -34.10
N THR A 11 8.11 -18.37 -33.96
CA THR A 11 9.19 -18.18 -32.99
C THR A 11 8.67 -18.14 -31.54
N ILE A 12 7.50 -17.53 -31.32
CA ILE A 12 6.84 -17.54 -30.00
C ILE A 12 6.38 -18.95 -29.64
N ALA A 13 5.80 -19.69 -30.59
CA ALA A 13 5.34 -21.07 -30.34
C ALA A 13 6.52 -22.02 -30.03
N LEU A 14 7.67 -21.86 -30.69
CA LEU A 14 8.88 -22.63 -30.39
C LEU A 14 9.53 -22.22 -29.06
N GLY A 15 9.51 -20.94 -28.73
CA GLY A 15 10.01 -20.43 -27.44
C GLY A 15 9.21 -20.93 -26.24
N THR A 16 7.88 -20.96 -26.37
CA THR A 16 6.98 -21.49 -25.31
C THR A 16 7.06 -23.01 -25.20
N ALA A 17 7.20 -23.76 -26.30
CA ALA A 17 7.35 -25.21 -26.25
C ALA A 17 8.71 -25.63 -25.64
N ALA A 18 9.79 -24.92 -25.94
CA ALA A 18 11.11 -25.17 -25.35
C ALA A 18 11.13 -24.81 -23.85
N GLY A 19 10.44 -23.74 -23.44
CA GLY A 19 10.29 -23.34 -22.02
C GLY A 19 9.48 -24.35 -21.22
N VAL A 20 8.41 -24.88 -21.78
CA VAL A 20 7.57 -25.92 -21.15
C VAL A 20 8.30 -27.25 -21.04
N LEU A 21 9.08 -27.66 -22.04
CA LEU A 21 9.87 -28.87 -21.98
C LEU A 21 11.05 -28.77 -21.01
N ALA A 22 11.70 -27.61 -20.91
CA ALA A 22 12.74 -27.38 -19.91
C ALA A 22 12.17 -27.32 -18.48
N GLY A 23 10.96 -26.74 -18.31
CA GLY A 23 10.25 -26.69 -17.03
C GLY A 23 9.81 -28.07 -16.54
N THR A 24 9.32 -28.95 -17.42
CA THR A 24 8.91 -30.32 -17.06
C THR A 24 10.09 -31.20 -16.67
N SER A 25 11.27 -31.00 -17.26
CA SER A 25 12.48 -31.72 -16.89
C SER A 25 13.03 -31.31 -15.50
N LEU A 26 12.78 -30.08 -15.07
CA LEU A 26 13.17 -29.57 -13.74
C LEU A 26 12.17 -29.99 -12.65
N ILE A 27 10.89 -30.18 -13.00
CA ILE A 27 9.85 -30.58 -12.03
C ILE A 27 9.95 -32.07 -11.69
N ASN A 28 10.50 -32.91 -12.58
CA ASN A 28 10.60 -34.37 -12.36
C ASN A 28 11.85 -34.85 -11.63
N LYS A 29 12.81 -33.96 -11.32
CA LYS A 29 13.87 -34.27 -10.35
C LYS A 29 13.39 -33.85 -8.98
N GLY A 30 12.60 -34.71 -8.37
CA GLY A 30 12.27 -34.82 -6.95
C GLY A 30 12.54 -33.56 -6.10
N ALA A 31 11.79 -32.50 -6.29
CA ALA A 31 11.62 -31.51 -5.23
C ALA A 31 10.84 -32.20 -4.11
N LYS A 32 11.54 -32.98 -3.26
CA LYS A 32 11.03 -33.29 -1.93
C LYS A 32 10.76 -31.93 -1.31
N ALA A 33 9.49 -31.63 -1.08
CA ALA A 33 9.11 -30.54 -0.18
C ALA A 33 9.81 -30.84 1.15
N GLN A 34 10.98 -30.24 1.34
CA GLN A 34 11.61 -30.23 2.64
C GLN A 34 10.67 -29.37 3.49
N THR A 35 9.93 -30.03 4.34
CA THR A 35 9.32 -29.42 5.52
C THR A 35 10.49 -28.86 6.35
N ARG A 36 10.88 -27.63 6.06
CA ARG A 36 11.84 -26.90 6.91
C ARG A 36 11.09 -26.51 8.18
N ALA A 37 11.17 -27.39 9.18
CA ALA A 37 11.01 -27.01 10.55
C ALA A 37 12.19 -26.10 10.92
N ASN A 38 11.91 -24.91 11.48
CA ASN A 38 12.85 -23.88 11.95
C ASN A 38 13.54 -23.02 10.88
N THR A 39 12.78 -22.20 10.16
CA THR A 39 13.31 -20.93 9.71
C THR A 39 13.37 -19.99 10.92
N LYS A 40 14.56 -19.63 11.35
CA LYS A 40 14.72 -18.49 12.28
C LYS A 40 14.08 -17.30 11.61
N SER A 41 13.04 -16.74 12.23
CA SER A 41 12.32 -15.57 11.76
C SER A 41 13.32 -14.46 11.39
N GLY A 42 13.19 -13.90 10.19
CA GLY A 42 14.02 -12.79 9.71
C GLY A 42 15.37 -13.18 9.09
N ILE A 43 15.69 -14.48 8.94
CA ILE A 43 16.93 -14.94 8.29
C ILE A 43 16.57 -15.68 7.00
N TYR A 44 17.06 -15.18 5.86
CA TYR A 44 16.98 -15.86 4.57
C TYR A 44 17.94 -17.06 4.52
N ASP A 45 17.74 -17.96 3.57
CA ASP A 45 18.55 -19.18 3.37
C ASP A 45 20.05 -18.90 3.19
N ASN A 46 20.43 -17.69 2.83
CA ASN A 46 21.80 -17.22 2.66
C ASN A 46 22.41 -16.60 3.93
N GLY A 47 21.71 -16.63 5.07
CA GLY A 47 22.15 -16.03 6.32
C GLY A 47 21.98 -14.50 6.41
N ILE A 48 21.38 -13.86 5.41
CA ILE A 48 21.14 -12.41 5.42
C ILE A 48 19.92 -12.09 6.28
N ILE A 49 20.07 -11.15 7.20
CA ILE A 49 18.97 -10.58 7.97
C ILE A 49 18.42 -9.40 7.18
N GLN A 50 17.17 -9.51 6.69
CA GLN A 50 16.53 -8.45 5.95
C GLN A 50 15.80 -7.47 6.89
N LEU A 51 16.21 -6.20 6.85
CA LEU A 51 15.66 -5.14 7.70
C LEU A 51 15.13 -3.94 6.88
N ASN A 52 15.20 -4.01 5.55
CA ASN A 52 15.01 -2.85 4.67
C ASN A 52 13.59 -2.70 4.10
N GLN A 53 12.65 -3.59 4.41
CA GLN A 53 11.29 -3.58 3.86
C GLN A 53 10.19 -3.39 4.92
N ASN A 54 10.54 -3.33 6.20
CA ASN A 54 9.60 -3.27 7.31
C ASN A 54 8.57 -4.43 7.25
N GLU A 55 9.03 -5.62 6.88
CA GLU A 55 8.21 -6.83 6.82
C GLU A 55 7.97 -7.40 8.23
N SER A 56 6.84 -8.09 8.40
CA SER A 56 6.59 -8.85 9.62
C SER A 56 7.58 -10.02 9.71
N ALA A 57 8.44 -10.01 10.72
CA ALA A 57 9.41 -11.07 10.96
C ALA A 57 8.74 -12.43 11.24
N ARG A 58 7.46 -12.46 11.57
CA ARG A 58 6.68 -13.67 11.87
C ARG A 58 6.00 -14.25 10.65
N GLY A 59 5.90 -13.46 9.56
CA GLY A 59 5.11 -13.82 8.39
C GLY A 59 3.62 -14.00 8.70
N PRO A 60 2.86 -14.58 7.76
CA PRO A 60 1.44 -14.86 7.96
C PRO A 60 1.22 -15.90 9.07
N GLY A 61 0.19 -15.69 9.89
CA GLY A 61 -0.16 -16.64 10.96
C GLY A 61 -0.72 -17.98 10.44
N PRO A 62 -0.84 -18.99 11.31
CA PRO A 62 -1.26 -20.35 10.91
C PRO A 62 -2.62 -20.38 10.20
N LYS A 63 -3.58 -19.55 10.59
CA LYS A 63 -4.89 -19.46 9.95
C LYS A 63 -4.77 -18.94 8.51
N THR A 64 -3.97 -17.90 8.30
CA THR A 64 -3.72 -17.33 6.97
C THR A 64 -2.99 -18.33 6.08
N MET A 65 -1.96 -19.01 6.61
CA MET A 65 -1.26 -20.06 5.88
C MET A 65 -2.19 -21.23 5.50
N GLY A 66 -3.05 -21.65 6.40
CA GLY A 66 -4.06 -22.69 6.11
C GLY A 66 -5.02 -22.27 4.99
N ALA A 67 -5.51 -21.03 5.02
CA ALA A 67 -6.37 -20.48 3.96
C ALA A 67 -5.63 -20.41 2.61
N LEU A 68 -4.38 -19.95 2.59
CA LEU A 68 -3.56 -19.90 1.37
C LEU A 68 -3.37 -21.31 0.78
N HIS A 69 -3.01 -22.31 1.59
CA HIS A 69 -2.87 -23.69 1.13
C HIS A 69 -4.18 -24.28 0.58
N ALA A 70 -5.31 -24.00 1.21
CA ALA A 70 -6.61 -24.45 0.75
C ALA A 70 -7.01 -23.83 -0.62
N HIS A 71 -6.54 -22.63 -0.91
CA HIS A 71 -6.83 -21.91 -2.15
C HIS A 71 -5.86 -22.24 -3.30
N ILE A 72 -4.68 -22.79 -3.02
CA ILE A 72 -3.72 -23.21 -4.05
C ILE A 72 -4.24 -24.52 -4.72
N ASN A 73 -5.01 -24.37 -5.76
CA ASN A 73 -5.60 -25.48 -6.53
C ASN A 73 -5.52 -25.20 -8.03
N LYS A 74 -6.02 -26.15 -8.84
CA LYS A 74 -5.98 -26.06 -10.31
C LYS A 74 -6.72 -24.84 -10.91
N ARG A 75 -7.54 -24.15 -10.13
CA ARG A 75 -8.26 -22.95 -10.56
C ARG A 75 -7.44 -21.66 -10.32
N VAL A 76 -6.44 -21.71 -9.45
CA VAL A 76 -5.51 -20.58 -9.25
C VAL A 76 -4.80 -20.29 -10.58
N GLY A 77 -4.91 -19.08 -11.07
CA GLY A 77 -4.35 -18.70 -12.37
C GLY A 77 -5.25 -18.95 -13.58
N ARG A 78 -6.48 -19.45 -13.40
CA ARG A 78 -7.48 -19.53 -14.46
C ARG A 78 -8.37 -18.30 -14.47
N GLY A 79 -7.97 -17.30 -15.27
CA GLY A 79 -8.81 -16.14 -15.53
C GLY A 79 -8.98 -15.20 -14.33
N TYR A 80 -9.95 -14.35 -14.42
CA TYR A 80 -10.29 -13.34 -13.42
C TYR A 80 -11.26 -13.95 -12.40
N SER A 81 -11.02 -13.71 -11.11
CA SER A 81 -11.91 -14.15 -10.03
C SER A 81 -12.56 -12.93 -9.35
N PRO A 82 -13.66 -12.40 -9.89
CA PRO A 82 -14.35 -11.26 -9.29
C PRO A 82 -14.93 -11.57 -7.92
N ASP A 83 -15.30 -12.83 -7.66
CA ASP A 83 -15.98 -13.22 -6.42
C ASP A 83 -15.11 -12.99 -5.19
N HIS A 84 -13.85 -13.44 -5.20
CA HIS A 84 -12.92 -13.23 -4.07
C HIS A 84 -12.59 -11.76 -3.82
N VAL A 85 -12.57 -10.95 -4.87
CA VAL A 85 -12.37 -9.49 -4.74
C VAL A 85 -13.57 -8.86 -4.04
N ASN A 86 -14.79 -9.27 -4.40
CA ASN A 86 -16.00 -8.78 -3.78
C ASN A 86 -16.16 -9.27 -2.34
N GLU A 87 -15.84 -10.55 -2.06
CA GLU A 87 -15.81 -11.10 -0.71
C GLU A 87 -14.82 -10.34 0.20
N LEU A 88 -13.62 -10.04 -0.29
CA LEU A 88 -12.64 -9.24 0.46
C LEU A 88 -13.15 -7.83 0.71
N ARG A 89 -13.74 -7.18 -0.30
CA ARG A 89 -14.33 -5.84 -0.17
C ARG A 89 -15.43 -5.83 0.86
N GLN A 90 -16.33 -6.81 0.83
CA GLN A 90 -17.40 -6.96 1.81
C GLN A 90 -16.85 -7.18 3.22
N GLY A 91 -15.88 -8.09 3.38
CA GLY A 91 -15.26 -8.34 4.69
C GLY A 91 -14.56 -7.10 5.28
N ILE A 92 -13.95 -6.26 4.45
CA ILE A 92 -13.38 -4.97 4.89
C ILE A 92 -14.50 -4.01 5.28
N ALA A 93 -15.54 -3.89 4.47
CA ALA A 93 -16.68 -3.02 4.74
C ALA A 93 -17.35 -3.39 6.08
N ASP A 94 -17.63 -4.68 6.30
CA ASP A 94 -18.21 -5.19 7.53
C ASP A 94 -17.32 -4.91 8.76
N ASN A 95 -16.00 -5.11 8.61
CA ASN A 95 -15.03 -4.89 9.70
C ASN A 95 -14.96 -3.43 10.16
N TYR A 96 -15.22 -2.49 9.27
CA TYR A 96 -15.15 -1.05 9.58
C TYR A 96 -16.52 -0.38 9.67
N GLY A 97 -17.62 -1.11 9.49
CA GLY A 97 -18.96 -0.57 9.53
C GLY A 97 -19.28 0.42 8.42
N VAL A 98 -18.69 0.21 7.23
CA VAL A 98 -18.89 1.05 6.04
C VAL A 98 -19.55 0.24 4.92
N THR A 99 -19.89 0.86 3.79
CA THR A 99 -20.42 0.16 2.62
C THR A 99 -19.30 -0.29 1.69
N THR A 100 -19.57 -1.25 0.80
CA THR A 100 -18.60 -1.70 -0.22
C THR A 100 -18.20 -0.59 -1.17
N ASP A 101 -19.03 0.43 -1.38
CA ASP A 101 -18.73 1.58 -2.22
C ASP A 101 -17.65 2.49 -1.62
N ASN A 102 -17.47 2.42 -0.29
CA ASN A 102 -16.41 3.12 0.41
C ASN A 102 -15.07 2.38 0.38
N VAL A 103 -15.01 1.16 -0.20
CA VAL A 103 -13.80 0.33 -0.17
C VAL A 103 -13.20 0.14 -1.56
N GLN A 104 -12.02 0.70 -1.78
CA GLN A 104 -11.22 0.48 -2.98
C GLN A 104 -10.07 -0.48 -2.67
N LEU A 105 -9.96 -1.55 -3.48
CA LEU A 105 -8.87 -2.54 -3.36
C LEU A 105 -7.79 -2.29 -4.41
N ALA A 106 -6.54 -2.61 -4.02
CA ALA A 106 -5.39 -2.61 -4.92
C ALA A 106 -4.37 -3.68 -4.50
N THR A 107 -3.40 -3.96 -5.36
CA THR A 107 -2.28 -4.84 -5.01
C THR A 107 -1.26 -4.08 -4.18
N GLY A 108 -1.47 -4.04 -2.87
CA GLY A 108 -0.77 -3.18 -1.91
C GLY A 108 -1.25 -1.73 -1.97
N SER A 109 -0.73 -0.87 -1.06
CA SER A 109 -1.10 0.56 -1.00
C SER A 109 -0.42 1.41 -2.09
N THR A 110 0.70 0.98 -2.65
CA THR A 110 1.46 1.75 -3.64
C THR A 110 0.63 2.26 -4.82
N PRO A 111 -0.21 1.44 -5.50
CA PRO A 111 -1.05 1.94 -6.58
C PRO A 111 -2.07 3.00 -6.14
N LEU A 112 -2.57 2.92 -4.90
CA LEU A 112 -3.50 3.90 -4.35
C LEU A 112 -2.80 5.22 -4.04
N LEU A 113 -1.60 5.18 -3.44
CA LEU A 113 -0.74 6.34 -3.20
C LEU A 113 -0.40 7.06 -4.51
N GLN A 114 0.01 6.31 -5.53
CA GLN A 114 0.31 6.88 -6.85
C GLN A 114 -0.94 7.42 -7.55
N GLY A 115 -2.06 6.71 -7.43
CA GLY A 115 -3.34 7.09 -8.02
C GLY A 115 -3.86 8.39 -7.44
N SER A 116 -3.79 8.58 -6.12
CA SER A 116 -4.23 9.80 -5.45
C SER A 116 -3.43 11.03 -5.91
N VAL A 117 -2.11 10.90 -6.03
CA VAL A 117 -1.28 11.99 -6.52
C VAL A 117 -1.64 12.34 -7.97
N ARG A 118 -1.81 11.33 -8.84
CA ARG A 118 -2.19 11.56 -10.24
C ARG A 118 -3.58 12.15 -10.40
N ALA A 119 -4.51 11.85 -9.48
CA ALA A 119 -5.87 12.35 -9.52
C ALA A 119 -5.99 13.81 -9.05
N PHE A 120 -5.20 14.20 -8.04
CA PHE A 120 -5.42 15.44 -7.32
C PHE A 120 -4.30 16.45 -7.47
N CYS A 121 -3.09 16.07 -7.93
CA CYS A 121 -1.96 16.97 -8.06
C CYS A 121 -1.66 17.33 -9.52
N SER A 122 -1.12 18.52 -9.74
CA SER A 122 -0.68 19.03 -11.04
C SER A 122 0.40 20.11 -10.83
N ALA A 123 0.85 20.75 -11.92
CA ALA A 123 1.73 21.91 -11.84
C ALA A 123 1.13 23.06 -11.00
N ASP A 124 -0.21 23.19 -10.99
CA ASP A 124 -0.94 24.25 -10.27
C ASP A 124 -1.54 23.78 -8.94
N LYS A 125 -1.65 22.46 -8.72
CA LYS A 125 -2.21 21.86 -7.52
C LYS A 125 -1.15 21.04 -6.81
N ALA A 126 -0.56 21.62 -5.75
CA ALA A 126 0.56 21.02 -5.06
C ALA A 126 0.20 19.71 -4.31
N LEU A 127 1.18 18.80 -4.22
CA LEU A 127 1.25 17.85 -3.13
C LEU A 127 1.90 18.51 -1.93
N VAL A 128 1.22 18.55 -0.80
CA VAL A 128 1.79 18.92 0.51
C VAL A 128 2.09 17.66 1.28
N THR A 129 3.32 17.53 1.78
CA THR A 129 3.78 16.30 2.46
C THR A 129 4.83 16.62 3.51
N PRO A 130 4.86 15.91 4.66
CA PRO A 130 5.99 16.03 5.59
C PRO A 130 7.27 15.42 4.98
N MET A 131 8.43 15.85 5.49
CA MET A 131 9.72 15.32 5.07
C MET A 131 10.67 15.18 6.27
N PRO A 132 11.26 13.98 6.51
CA PRO A 132 11.06 12.72 5.77
C PRO A 132 9.75 12.01 6.08
N THR A 133 9.16 11.39 5.04
CA THR A 133 8.02 10.48 5.14
C THR A 133 8.12 9.39 4.08
N TYR A 134 7.13 8.50 3.97
CA TYR A 134 7.12 7.47 2.93
C TYR A 134 7.05 8.08 1.54
N SER A 135 8.08 7.81 0.72
CA SER A 135 8.43 8.61 -0.45
C SER A 135 7.58 8.39 -1.70
N THR A 136 6.67 7.42 -1.72
CA THR A 136 5.91 7.05 -2.94
C THR A 136 5.09 8.23 -3.49
N SER A 137 4.36 8.95 -2.64
CA SER A 137 3.56 10.10 -3.06
C SER A 137 4.43 11.23 -3.62
N LEU A 138 5.51 11.59 -2.92
CA LEU A 138 6.46 12.61 -3.36
C LEU A 138 7.17 12.23 -4.67
N GLY A 139 7.64 10.98 -4.77
CA GLY A 139 8.27 10.46 -6.00
C GLY A 139 7.32 10.52 -7.19
N THR A 140 6.04 10.18 -6.98
CA THR A 140 5.01 10.25 -8.02
C THR A 140 4.72 11.69 -8.44
N ALA A 141 4.61 12.63 -7.48
CA ALA A 141 4.39 14.05 -7.78
C ALA A 141 5.53 14.62 -8.63
N ARG A 142 6.77 14.33 -8.26
CA ARG A 142 7.96 14.72 -9.05
C ARG A 142 7.97 14.10 -10.46
N GLN A 143 7.57 12.82 -10.57
CA GLN A 143 7.52 12.11 -11.85
C GLN A 143 6.51 12.73 -12.83
N ILE A 144 5.36 13.21 -12.33
CA ILE A 144 4.33 13.83 -13.18
C ILE A 144 4.49 15.35 -13.33
N GLY A 145 5.56 15.94 -12.77
CA GLY A 145 5.80 17.38 -12.80
C GLY A 145 4.82 18.19 -11.94
N ALA A 146 4.21 17.57 -10.93
CA ALA A 146 3.35 18.30 -10.00
C ALA A 146 4.19 19.15 -9.04
N LYS A 147 3.62 20.29 -8.62
CA LYS A 147 4.20 21.12 -7.56
C LYS A 147 4.25 20.33 -6.25
N THR A 148 5.33 20.47 -5.49
CA THR A 148 5.48 19.86 -4.16
C THR A 148 5.79 20.92 -3.12
N ILE A 149 5.19 20.77 -1.94
CA ILE A 149 5.47 21.56 -0.75
C ILE A 149 5.83 20.56 0.36
N GLU A 150 7.11 20.59 0.74
CA GLU A 150 7.68 19.67 1.72
C GLU A 150 7.80 20.41 3.05
N GLN A 151 7.21 19.86 4.13
CA GLN A 151 7.23 20.42 5.47
C GLN A 151 8.19 19.63 6.36
N ASP A 152 9.15 20.29 6.96
CA ASP A 152 10.06 19.63 7.89
C ASP A 152 9.31 19.08 9.11
N LEU A 153 9.82 17.97 9.64
CA LEU A 153 9.38 17.45 10.92
C LEU A 153 9.83 18.37 12.07
N ASP A 154 9.15 18.25 13.20
CA ASP A 154 9.57 18.97 14.40
C ASP A 154 10.85 18.38 15.02
N SER A 155 11.35 19.01 16.10
CA SER A 155 12.58 18.58 16.79
C SER A 155 12.50 17.19 17.42
N SER A 156 11.29 16.62 17.57
CA SER A 156 11.05 15.26 18.04
C SER A 156 10.91 14.24 16.89
N LEU A 157 11.13 14.68 15.65
CA LEU A 157 10.91 13.93 14.42
C LEU A 157 9.43 13.53 14.19
N ALA A 158 8.51 14.24 14.82
CA ALA A 158 7.09 14.10 14.56
C ALA A 158 6.64 15.07 13.45
N VAL A 159 5.56 14.74 12.77
CA VAL A 159 4.95 15.63 11.77
C VAL A 159 4.37 16.84 12.49
N ASP A 160 4.77 18.06 12.11
CA ASP A 160 4.09 19.26 12.58
C ASP A 160 2.75 19.42 11.84
N LEU A 161 1.68 18.94 12.47
CA LEU A 161 0.32 19.00 11.90
C LEU A 161 -0.17 20.43 11.67
N ASN A 162 0.34 21.41 12.48
CA ASN A 162 -0.03 22.82 12.30
C ASN A 162 0.64 23.42 11.07
N ALA A 163 1.94 23.16 10.87
CA ALA A 163 2.67 23.58 9.68
C ALA A 163 2.09 22.91 8.42
N LEU A 164 1.79 21.60 8.50
CA LEU A 164 1.22 20.85 7.41
C LEU A 164 -0.17 21.39 7.01
N ALA A 165 -1.04 21.70 7.96
CA ALA A 165 -2.34 22.31 7.70
C ALA A 165 -2.21 23.73 7.12
N GLY A 166 -1.26 24.54 7.62
CA GLY A 166 -1.01 25.88 7.10
C GLY A 166 -0.50 25.92 5.65
N ALA A 167 0.14 24.84 5.19
CA ALA A 167 0.61 24.72 3.82
C ALA A 167 -0.45 24.22 2.83
N ALA A 168 -1.67 23.92 3.30
CA ALA A 168 -2.74 23.32 2.49
C ALA A 168 -3.42 24.30 1.52
N GLU A 169 -3.15 25.59 1.61
CA GLU A 169 -3.78 26.59 0.74
C GLU A 169 -3.48 26.35 -0.73
N GLY A 170 -4.53 26.16 -1.53
CA GLY A 170 -4.43 25.87 -2.95
C GLY A 170 -3.82 24.50 -3.29
N ALA A 171 -3.58 23.65 -2.30
CA ALA A 171 -3.07 22.30 -2.54
C ALA A 171 -4.13 21.39 -3.17
N GLY A 172 -3.67 20.47 -4.02
CA GLY A 172 -4.52 19.41 -4.54
C GLY A 172 -4.66 18.25 -3.59
N LEU A 173 -3.54 17.89 -2.95
CA LEU A 173 -3.46 16.75 -2.03
C LEU A 173 -2.54 17.06 -0.85
N LEU A 174 -3.00 16.75 0.34
CA LEU A 174 -2.22 16.73 1.55
C LEU A 174 -2.01 15.26 1.97
N TYR A 175 -0.77 14.83 2.11
CA TYR A 175 -0.42 13.47 2.48
C TYR A 175 0.11 13.41 3.92
N LEU A 176 -0.45 12.53 4.72
CA LEU A 176 -0.02 12.25 6.11
C LEU A 176 0.16 10.75 6.30
N CYS A 177 1.39 10.30 6.57
CA CYS A 177 1.66 8.93 7.01
C CYS A 177 1.60 8.88 8.55
N ASN A 178 0.66 8.11 9.11
CA ASN A 178 0.45 8.05 10.55
C ASN A 178 0.12 6.63 11.03
N PRO A 179 1.05 5.91 11.67
CA PRO A 179 2.42 6.28 12.08
C PRO A 179 3.34 6.60 10.90
N ASN A 180 4.25 7.58 11.11
CA ASN A 180 5.15 8.03 10.06
C ASN A 180 6.26 7.02 9.77
N ASN A 181 6.57 6.80 8.52
CA ASN A 181 7.74 6.06 8.05
C ASN A 181 8.72 7.05 7.41
N PRO A 182 9.98 7.22 7.89
CA PRO A 182 10.74 6.24 8.68
C PRO A 182 10.77 6.46 10.20
N THR A 183 10.23 7.56 10.74
CA THR A 183 10.49 7.99 12.12
C THR A 183 9.76 7.15 13.18
N GLY A 184 8.66 6.49 12.80
CA GLY A 184 7.82 5.73 13.73
C GLY A 184 7.00 6.60 14.67
N THR A 185 7.10 7.93 14.58
CA THR A 185 6.29 8.86 15.36
C THR A 185 4.83 8.82 14.92
N ALA A 186 3.91 9.06 15.84
CA ALA A 186 2.50 8.97 15.57
C ALA A 186 1.71 10.05 16.32
N HIS A 187 0.61 10.47 15.71
CA HIS A 187 -0.37 11.36 16.31
C HIS A 187 -1.60 10.59 16.74
N GLY A 188 -2.08 10.85 17.94
CA GLY A 188 -3.31 10.27 18.47
C GLY A 188 -4.57 10.80 17.77
N PRO A 189 -5.73 10.15 18.00
CA PRO A 189 -6.96 10.43 17.27
C PRO A 189 -7.43 11.88 17.37
N GLN A 190 -7.32 12.49 18.54
CA GLN A 190 -7.71 13.89 18.75
C GLN A 190 -6.89 14.87 17.92
N ALA A 191 -5.56 14.66 17.84
CA ALA A 191 -4.68 15.52 17.05
C ALA A 191 -4.96 15.41 15.56
N VAL A 192 -5.20 14.17 15.07
CA VAL A 192 -5.58 13.91 13.66
C VAL A 192 -6.94 14.53 13.35
N GLU A 193 -7.92 14.41 14.24
CA GLU A 193 -9.23 15.02 14.07
C GLU A 193 -9.15 16.56 13.99
N GLN A 194 -8.44 17.19 14.92
CA GLN A 194 -8.25 18.64 14.91
C GLN A 194 -7.56 19.12 13.63
N PHE A 195 -6.56 18.38 13.16
CA PHE A 195 -5.86 18.65 11.92
C PHE A 195 -6.81 18.58 10.72
N VAL A 196 -7.56 17.48 10.55
CA VAL A 196 -8.51 17.30 9.46
C VAL A 196 -9.57 18.40 9.48
N ARG A 197 -10.21 18.65 10.64
CA ARG A 197 -11.24 19.69 10.77
C ARG A 197 -10.71 21.09 10.47
N ARG A 198 -9.46 21.38 10.83
CA ARG A 198 -8.82 22.63 10.49
C ARG A 198 -8.64 22.76 8.97
N VAL A 199 -8.08 21.75 8.31
CA VAL A 199 -7.88 21.80 6.86
C VAL A 199 -9.21 21.92 6.12
N MET A 200 -10.24 21.16 6.51
CA MET A 200 -11.56 21.23 5.88
C MET A 200 -12.26 22.56 6.08
N ARG A 201 -12.04 23.24 7.21
CA ARG A 201 -12.57 24.59 7.46
C ARG A 201 -11.84 25.66 6.64
N GLU A 202 -10.51 25.58 6.57
CA GLU A 202 -9.65 26.61 5.99
C GLU A 202 -9.45 26.40 4.47
N ASN A 203 -9.42 25.11 4.03
CA ASN A 203 -9.14 24.72 2.65
C ASN A 203 -10.06 23.56 2.20
N PRO A 204 -11.38 23.77 2.09
CA PRO A 204 -12.36 22.71 1.86
C PRO A 204 -12.23 21.99 0.50
N ALA A 205 -11.42 22.53 -0.42
CA ALA A 205 -11.16 21.91 -1.73
C ALA A 205 -9.93 20.99 -1.72
N THR A 206 -9.13 21.00 -0.65
CA THR A 206 -7.94 20.15 -0.54
C THR A 206 -8.32 18.73 -0.16
N MET A 207 -7.80 17.75 -0.90
CA MET A 207 -7.93 16.33 -0.54
C MET A 207 -6.94 15.99 0.57
N ILE A 208 -7.35 15.15 1.53
CA ILE A 208 -6.47 14.63 2.59
C ILE A 208 -6.34 13.12 2.45
N HIS A 209 -5.12 12.66 2.29
CA HIS A 209 -4.76 11.24 2.26
C HIS A 209 -4.00 10.86 3.53
N ILE A 210 -4.62 10.05 4.39
CA ILE A 210 -3.97 9.53 5.59
C ILE A 210 -3.57 8.08 5.33
N ASP A 211 -2.27 7.80 5.40
CA ASP A 211 -1.72 6.45 5.21
C ASP A 211 -1.50 5.78 6.56
N GLU A 212 -2.35 4.80 6.87
CA GLU A 212 -2.36 4.03 8.10
C GLU A 212 -1.67 2.65 7.95
N ALA A 213 -0.69 2.51 7.07
CA ALA A 213 -0.04 1.23 6.83
C ALA A 213 0.55 0.59 8.11
N TYR A 214 0.88 1.39 9.11
CA TYR A 214 1.50 0.94 10.37
C TYR A 214 0.60 1.03 11.61
N ILE A 215 -0.67 1.37 11.46
CA ILE A 215 -1.57 1.60 12.60
C ILE A 215 -1.67 0.39 13.55
N ASN A 216 -1.57 -0.82 13.02
CA ASN A 216 -1.66 -2.06 13.80
C ASN A 216 -0.44 -2.29 14.72
N TYR A 217 0.64 -1.52 14.56
CA TYR A 217 1.80 -1.55 15.46
C TYR A 217 1.64 -0.60 16.66
N ALA A 218 0.67 0.29 16.63
CA ALA A 218 0.38 1.17 17.76
C ALA A 218 -0.12 0.33 18.95
N GLN A 219 0.48 0.55 20.12
CA GLN A 219 0.18 -0.19 21.33
C GLN A 219 -0.81 0.58 22.22
N ASN A 220 -1.56 -0.17 23.04
CA ASN A 220 -2.37 0.36 24.15
C ASN A 220 -3.45 1.39 23.76
N GLY A 221 -4.03 1.30 22.56
CA GLY A 221 -5.07 2.24 22.13
C GLY A 221 -4.53 3.67 21.86
N ALA A 222 -3.21 3.83 21.71
CA ALA A 222 -2.61 5.13 21.43
C ALA A 222 -3.05 5.73 20.09
N MET A 223 -3.60 4.89 19.19
CA MET A 223 -4.11 5.31 17.89
C MET A 223 -5.45 4.66 17.60
N GLU A 224 -6.29 5.42 16.93
CA GLU A 224 -7.52 4.94 16.32
C GLU A 224 -7.49 5.28 14.83
N THR A 225 -8.22 4.50 14.02
CA THR A 225 -8.30 4.78 12.59
C THR A 225 -9.07 6.08 12.32
N ALA A 226 -8.61 6.84 11.35
CA ALA A 226 -9.30 8.04 10.87
C ALA A 226 -10.45 7.74 9.87
N ILE A 227 -10.85 6.48 9.70
CA ILE A 227 -12.00 6.09 8.86
C ILE A 227 -13.27 6.88 9.21
N PRO A 228 -13.63 7.14 10.48
CA PRO A 228 -14.80 7.99 10.80
C PRO A 228 -14.73 9.38 10.17
N LEU A 229 -13.53 9.99 10.08
CA LEU A 229 -13.34 11.29 9.42
C LEU A 229 -13.51 11.17 7.90
N ALA A 230 -13.08 10.07 7.29
CA ALA A 230 -13.31 9.81 5.88
C ALA A 230 -14.80 9.56 5.55
N MET A 231 -15.60 9.11 6.52
CA MET A 231 -17.04 8.98 6.36
C MET A 231 -17.78 10.29 6.58
N GLU A 232 -17.18 11.23 7.32
CA GLU A 232 -17.74 12.57 7.58
C GLU A 232 -17.40 13.56 6.45
N PHE A 233 -16.19 13.48 5.87
CA PHE A 233 -15.67 14.42 4.89
C PHE A 233 -15.35 13.72 3.58
N GLU A 234 -15.99 14.11 2.49
CA GLU A 234 -15.77 13.54 1.14
C GLU A 234 -14.34 13.74 0.61
N ASN A 235 -13.61 14.71 1.15
CA ASN A 235 -12.24 15.03 0.76
C ASN A 235 -11.19 14.26 1.57
N VAL A 236 -11.60 13.38 2.48
CA VAL A 236 -10.69 12.59 3.33
C VAL A 236 -10.76 11.13 2.92
N PHE A 237 -9.62 10.49 2.71
CA PHE A 237 -9.56 9.06 2.46
C PHE A 237 -8.33 8.43 3.11
N ILE A 238 -8.44 7.13 3.41
CA ILE A 238 -7.48 6.39 4.21
C ILE A 238 -6.92 5.24 3.37
N THR A 239 -5.60 5.02 3.43
CA THR A 239 -5.00 3.77 2.96
C THR A 239 -4.57 2.90 4.11
N ARG A 240 -4.78 1.60 3.95
CA ARG A 240 -4.30 0.54 4.85
C ARG A 240 -3.70 -0.59 4.04
N SER A 241 -2.93 -1.46 4.69
CA SER A 241 -2.27 -2.58 4.02
C SER A 241 -2.26 -3.82 4.90
N PHE A 242 -2.39 -4.99 4.29
CA PHE A 242 -2.15 -6.28 4.93
C PHE A 242 -0.68 -6.71 4.90
N SER A 243 0.22 -5.88 4.31
CA SER A 243 1.60 -6.27 4.08
C SER A 243 2.53 -6.04 5.28
N LYS A 244 2.07 -5.40 6.36
CA LYS A 244 2.92 -4.98 7.48
C LYS A 244 2.62 -5.71 8.78
N ALA A 245 1.38 -5.89 9.18
CA ALA A 245 0.98 -6.51 10.46
C ALA A 245 0.03 -7.68 10.25
#